data_fafa92786dfdb88170ebb8ae7b19941a
#
_entry.id   fafa92786dfdb88170ebb8ae7b19941a
#
_cell.length_a   1.000
_cell.length_b   1.000
_cell.length_c   1.000
_cell.angle_alpha   90.00
_cell.angle_beta   90.00
_cell.angle_gamma   90.00
#
_symmetry.space_group_name_H-M   'P 1'
#
loop_
_entity.id
_entity.type
_entity.pdbx_description
1 polymer ?
#
loop_
_entity_poly.entity_id
_entity_poly.type
_entity_poly.pdbx_seq_one_letter_code
_entity_poly.pdbx_strand_id
1 'polypeptide(L)'
;EALIAIDVNTGKYVGHSDPEDTILKTNLEALKEVVYQLRLRNIGGIIIVDFIDMANEENKEIVSNALKQALKSDRSRTRILKISELGLVEMTRKRVRESLVQTLCDPCDYCEGKGYIKSPSTICYEIIREIQRRGNDNITSKKLEIKVHPIIYDMLFEEESGLLEEMEKQNNLEITFNVNPKLHREKYYIETS
;
A
#
# COMPACT_ATOMS: atom_id res chain seq x y z
N GLU A 1 12.15 -7.71 0.95
CA GLU A 1 11.63 -7.07 -0.28
C GLU A 1 12.51 -7.49 -1.46
N ALA A 2 11.86 -7.95 -2.52
CA ALA A 2 12.57 -8.41 -3.72
C ALA A 2 12.84 -7.25 -4.71
N LEU A 3 11.99 -6.23 -4.70
CA LEU A 3 12.01 -5.06 -5.55
C LEU A 3 11.67 -3.80 -4.74
N ILE A 4 12.42 -2.72 -4.96
CA ILE A 4 12.16 -1.40 -4.41
C ILE A 4 12.00 -0.42 -5.56
N ALA A 5 10.88 0.30 -5.58
CA ALA A 5 10.60 1.39 -6.49
C ALA A 5 10.78 2.73 -5.76
N ILE A 6 11.42 3.69 -6.41
CA ILE A 6 11.62 5.05 -5.93
C ILE A 6 11.12 5.98 -7.02
N ASP A 7 10.12 6.80 -6.68
CA ASP A 7 9.50 7.77 -7.59
C ASP A 7 10.01 9.18 -7.29
N VAL A 8 10.32 9.95 -8.34
CA VAL A 8 10.82 11.32 -8.27
C VAL A 8 9.81 12.27 -8.89
N ASN A 9 9.33 13.22 -8.09
CA ASN A 9 8.35 14.20 -8.50
C ASN A 9 8.84 15.64 -8.32
N THR A 10 8.44 16.56 -9.21
CA THR A 10 8.78 17.99 -9.11
C THR A 10 8.10 18.69 -7.93
N GLY A 11 7.06 18.09 -7.36
CA GLY A 11 6.23 18.75 -6.35
C GLY A 11 5.56 20.01 -6.92
N LYS A 12 5.62 21.10 -6.12
CA LYS A 12 5.07 22.42 -6.51
C LYS A 12 6.10 23.34 -7.18
N TYR A 13 7.31 22.84 -7.45
CA TYR A 13 8.38 23.67 -8.02
C TYR A 13 8.17 23.83 -9.52
N VAL A 14 7.71 25.02 -9.93
CA VAL A 14 7.64 25.46 -11.33
C VAL A 14 8.75 26.49 -11.50
N GLY A 15 9.87 26.09 -12.10
CA GLY A 15 11.00 26.99 -12.38
C GLY A 15 10.61 28.14 -13.29
N HIS A 16 11.33 29.25 -13.17
CA HIS A 16 11.17 30.47 -14.04
C HIS A 16 11.98 30.37 -15.34
N SER A 17 12.70 29.28 -15.57
CA SER A 17 13.56 28.98 -16.72
C SER A 17 13.00 27.83 -17.55
N ASP A 18 13.73 27.41 -18.58
CA ASP A 18 13.36 26.30 -19.44
C ASP A 18 12.89 25.07 -18.61
N PRO A 19 11.74 24.49 -18.94
CA PRO A 19 11.23 23.29 -18.28
C PRO A 19 12.22 22.14 -18.24
N GLU A 20 12.98 21.91 -19.32
CA GLU A 20 13.99 20.85 -19.40
C GLU A 20 15.15 21.06 -18.43
N ASP A 21 15.64 22.29 -18.28
CA ASP A 21 16.68 22.61 -17.30
C ASP A 21 16.20 22.38 -15.86
N THR A 22 14.93 22.69 -15.60
CA THR A 22 14.29 22.48 -14.30
C THR A 22 14.20 20.99 -13.99
N ILE A 23 13.78 20.17 -14.95
CA ILE A 23 13.71 18.71 -14.84
C ILE A 23 15.08 18.11 -14.57
N LEU A 24 16.09 18.48 -15.37
CA LEU A 24 17.46 17.99 -15.18
C LEU A 24 17.98 18.33 -13.78
N LYS A 25 17.80 19.56 -13.33
CA LYS A 25 18.23 20.01 -12.00
C LYS A 25 17.53 19.23 -10.90
N THR A 26 16.22 19.06 -10.99
CA THR A 26 15.43 18.30 -10.01
C THR A 26 15.88 16.83 -9.96
N ASN A 27 16.10 16.20 -11.11
CA ASN A 27 16.58 14.83 -11.17
C ASN A 27 17.99 14.68 -10.55
N LEU A 28 18.89 15.63 -10.79
CA LEU A 28 20.24 15.64 -10.18
C LEU A 28 20.22 15.89 -8.68
N GLU A 29 19.29 16.68 -8.16
CA GLU A 29 19.09 16.86 -6.73
C GLU A 29 18.50 15.61 -6.08
N ALA A 30 17.45 15.05 -6.68
CA ALA A 30 16.82 13.81 -6.23
C ALA A 30 17.82 12.64 -6.21
N LEU A 31 18.68 12.54 -7.21
CA LEU A 31 19.71 11.51 -7.29
C LEU A 31 20.63 11.50 -6.07
N LYS A 32 21.02 12.67 -5.57
CA LYS A 32 21.88 12.77 -4.38
C LYS A 32 21.16 12.20 -3.14
N GLU A 33 19.89 12.54 -3.00
CA GLU A 33 19.05 12.05 -1.90
C GLU A 33 18.81 10.55 -2.04
N VAL A 34 18.49 10.05 -3.23
CA VAL A 34 18.33 8.61 -3.50
C VAL A 34 19.57 7.85 -3.04
N VAL A 35 20.77 8.25 -3.48
CA VAL A 35 22.02 7.56 -3.10
C VAL A 35 22.25 7.65 -1.59
N TYR A 36 21.97 8.79 -0.98
CA TYR A 36 22.05 8.94 0.48
C TYR A 36 21.11 7.98 1.21
N GLN A 37 19.84 7.89 0.80
CA GLN A 37 18.84 7.03 1.40
C GLN A 37 19.14 5.53 1.17
N LEU A 38 19.63 5.15 0.00
CA LEU A 38 20.07 3.77 -0.26
C LEU A 38 21.14 3.31 0.74
N ARG A 39 22.07 4.20 1.06
CA ARG A 39 23.17 3.92 2.03
C ARG A 39 22.67 3.97 3.47
N LEU A 40 21.92 5.00 3.85
CA LEU A 40 21.40 5.21 5.20
C LEU A 40 20.51 4.04 5.62
N ARG A 41 19.55 3.69 4.78
CA ARG A 41 18.57 2.62 5.04
C ARG A 41 19.09 1.22 4.71
N ASN A 42 20.30 1.12 4.17
CA ASN A 42 20.90 -0.13 3.67
C ASN A 42 19.94 -0.89 2.70
N ILE A 43 19.34 -0.14 1.78
CA ILE A 43 18.47 -0.70 0.75
C ILE A 43 19.29 -1.53 -0.20
N GLY A 44 18.82 -2.74 -0.53
CA GLY A 44 19.50 -3.65 -1.45
C GLY A 44 18.52 -4.58 -2.15
N GLY A 45 18.99 -5.30 -3.14
CA GLY A 45 18.19 -6.11 -4.06
C GLY A 45 18.05 -5.41 -5.40
N ILE A 46 16.92 -5.59 -6.07
CA ILE A 46 16.56 -4.88 -7.30
C ILE A 46 15.94 -3.54 -6.91
N ILE A 47 16.43 -2.46 -7.51
CA ILE A 47 15.97 -1.09 -7.26
C ILE A 47 15.65 -0.46 -8.60
N ILE A 48 14.47 0.12 -8.70
CA ILE A 48 14.02 0.92 -9.85
C ILE A 48 13.86 2.35 -9.36
N VAL A 49 14.47 3.30 -10.04
CA VAL A 49 14.28 4.72 -9.80
C VAL A 49 13.57 5.30 -11.00
N ASP A 50 12.41 5.90 -10.75
CA ASP A 50 11.57 6.58 -11.73
C ASP A 50 11.92 8.08 -11.67
N PHE A 51 12.77 8.52 -12.59
CA PHE A 51 13.13 9.92 -12.72
C PHE A 51 12.09 10.66 -13.56
N ILE A 52 11.97 11.97 -13.34
CA ILE A 52 11.11 12.81 -14.16
C ILE A 52 11.56 12.69 -15.62
N ASP A 53 10.60 12.48 -16.52
CA ASP A 53 10.84 12.29 -17.95
C ASP A 53 11.67 13.44 -18.54
N MET A 54 12.73 13.06 -19.26
CA MET A 54 13.61 13.98 -19.97
C MET A 54 13.49 13.72 -21.47
N ALA A 55 13.15 14.76 -22.24
CA ALA A 55 13.08 14.66 -23.69
C ALA A 55 14.47 14.61 -24.33
N ASN A 56 15.46 15.27 -23.71
CA ASN A 56 16.83 15.34 -24.22
C ASN A 56 17.67 14.14 -23.78
N GLU A 57 18.20 13.38 -24.73
CA GLU A 57 19.10 12.23 -24.46
C GLU A 57 20.39 12.64 -23.75
N GLU A 58 20.91 13.86 -24.00
CA GLU A 58 22.08 14.37 -23.29
C GLU A 58 21.82 14.50 -21.79
N ASN A 59 20.61 14.97 -21.43
CA ASN A 59 20.19 15.09 -20.03
C ASN A 59 20.10 13.71 -19.35
N LYS A 60 19.59 12.68 -20.04
CA LYS A 60 19.57 11.30 -19.55
C LYS A 60 20.97 10.78 -19.30
N GLU A 61 21.91 11.07 -20.22
CA GLU A 61 23.33 10.68 -20.05
C GLU A 61 23.97 11.40 -18.85
N ILE A 62 23.69 12.69 -18.64
CA ILE A 62 24.19 13.47 -17.51
C ILE A 62 23.72 12.83 -16.20
N VAL A 63 22.43 12.54 -16.07
CA VAL A 63 21.84 11.90 -14.87
C VAL A 63 22.44 10.49 -14.67
N SER A 64 22.53 9.68 -15.71
CA SER A 64 23.14 8.34 -15.66
C SER A 64 24.60 8.38 -15.17
N ASN A 65 25.38 9.31 -15.70
CA ASN A 65 26.79 9.46 -15.31
C ASN A 65 26.93 10.00 -13.89
N ALA A 66 26.08 10.95 -13.48
CA ALA A 66 26.03 11.45 -12.12
C ALA A 66 25.71 10.34 -11.11
N LEU A 67 24.73 9.47 -11.42
CA LEU A 67 24.36 8.33 -10.59
C LEU A 67 25.54 7.35 -10.44
N LYS A 68 26.20 7.00 -11.55
CA LYS A 68 27.39 6.13 -11.52
C LYS A 68 28.49 6.73 -10.65
N GLN A 69 28.72 8.04 -10.73
CA GLN A 69 29.73 8.72 -9.91
C GLN A 69 29.36 8.72 -8.43
N ALA A 70 28.11 9.04 -8.10
CA ALA A 70 27.64 9.09 -6.72
C ALA A 70 27.73 7.71 -6.04
N LEU A 71 27.48 6.62 -6.78
CA LEU A 71 27.56 5.25 -6.28
C LEU A 71 29.00 4.69 -6.18
N LYS A 72 30.00 5.34 -6.75
CA LYS A 72 31.41 4.90 -6.59
C LYS A 72 31.88 4.90 -5.14
N SER A 73 31.33 5.76 -4.31
CA SER A 73 31.63 5.84 -2.88
C SER A 73 30.86 4.83 -2.02
N ASP A 74 29.94 4.07 -2.62
CA ASP A 74 29.19 3.05 -1.92
C ASP A 74 30.06 1.80 -1.68
N ARG A 75 30.03 1.30 -0.43
CA ARG A 75 30.74 0.06 -0.07
C ARG A 75 30.08 -1.20 -0.61
N SER A 76 28.79 -1.11 -0.98
CA SER A 76 28.06 -2.23 -1.55
C SER A 76 28.28 -2.31 -3.06
N ARG A 77 28.42 -3.53 -3.57
CA ARG A 77 28.51 -3.73 -5.02
C ARG A 77 27.18 -3.34 -5.67
N THR A 78 27.25 -2.40 -6.59
CA THR A 78 26.12 -1.92 -7.39
C THR A 78 26.35 -2.23 -8.86
N ARG A 79 25.27 -2.55 -9.56
CA ARG A 79 25.25 -2.66 -11.02
C ARG A 79 24.09 -1.83 -11.53
N ILE A 80 24.37 -0.87 -12.40
CA ILE A 80 23.40 0.03 -12.99
C ILE A 80 23.23 -0.36 -14.45
N LEU A 81 21.99 -0.44 -14.92
CA LEU A 81 21.65 -0.55 -16.35
C LEU A 81 21.50 0.85 -16.95
N LYS A 82 21.31 0.93 -18.25
CA LYS A 82 21.01 2.21 -18.92
C LYS A 82 19.62 2.69 -18.49
N ILE A 83 19.42 4.01 -18.53
CA ILE A 83 18.08 4.60 -18.39
C ILE A 83 17.23 4.07 -19.56
N SER A 84 16.04 3.56 -19.23
CA SER A 84 15.10 3.07 -20.23
C SER A 84 14.43 4.23 -20.98
N GLU A 85 13.72 3.93 -22.07
CA GLU A 85 12.94 4.92 -22.82
C GLU A 85 11.86 5.60 -21.95
N LEU A 86 11.41 4.92 -20.90
CA LEU A 86 10.44 5.41 -19.92
C LEU A 86 11.08 6.21 -18.77
N GLY A 87 12.35 6.61 -18.87
CA GLY A 87 13.02 7.35 -17.80
C GLY A 87 13.47 6.50 -16.60
N LEU A 88 13.17 5.21 -16.58
CA LEU A 88 13.46 4.32 -15.46
C LEU A 88 14.94 3.95 -15.40
N VAL A 89 15.52 4.03 -14.22
CA VAL A 89 16.85 3.46 -13.94
C VAL A 89 16.69 2.16 -13.17
N GLU A 90 17.15 1.09 -13.78
CA GLU A 90 17.23 -0.22 -13.16
C GLU A 90 18.61 -0.45 -12.57
N MET A 91 18.67 -0.81 -11.31
CA MET A 91 19.93 -1.15 -10.66
C MET A 91 19.78 -2.30 -9.69
N THR A 92 20.91 -2.98 -9.43
CA THR A 92 21.03 -3.95 -8.35
C THR A 92 22.06 -3.47 -7.34
N ARG A 93 21.78 -3.66 -6.07
CA ARG A 93 22.69 -3.36 -4.96
C ARG A 93 22.77 -4.57 -4.03
N LYS A 94 24.00 -5.08 -3.82
CA LYS A 94 24.19 -6.25 -2.95
C LYS A 94 23.85 -5.90 -1.51
N ARG A 95 22.96 -6.67 -0.90
CA ARG A 95 22.70 -6.58 0.55
C ARG A 95 23.92 -7.10 1.31
N VAL A 96 24.42 -6.32 2.24
CA VAL A 96 25.56 -6.69 3.11
C VAL A 96 25.14 -6.87 4.56
N ARG A 97 23.96 -6.37 4.94
CA ARG A 97 23.30 -6.49 6.25
C ARG A 97 21.80 -6.24 6.09
N GLU A 98 21.02 -6.40 7.13
CA GLU A 98 19.58 -6.08 7.15
C GLU A 98 19.32 -4.60 6.88
N SER A 99 18.16 -4.30 6.33
CA SER A 99 17.75 -2.92 6.11
C SER A 99 17.37 -2.24 7.44
N LEU A 100 17.42 -0.91 7.46
CA LEU A 100 17.06 -0.14 8.66
C LEU A 100 15.64 -0.47 9.14
N VAL A 101 14.70 -0.68 8.22
CA VAL A 101 13.32 -1.06 8.54
C VAL A 101 13.28 -2.44 9.22
N GLN A 102 14.01 -3.44 8.69
CA GLN A 102 14.07 -4.77 9.31
C GLN A 102 14.71 -4.77 10.69
N THR A 103 15.60 -3.80 10.95
CA THR A 103 16.30 -3.69 12.25
C THR A 103 15.47 -2.93 13.30
N LEU A 104 14.63 -1.96 12.87
CA LEU A 104 13.96 -1.02 13.78
C LEU A 104 12.45 -1.22 13.88
N CYS A 105 11.84 -1.99 12.96
CA CYS A 105 10.39 -2.08 12.86
C CYS A 105 9.93 -3.54 12.82
N ASP A 106 8.82 -3.79 13.48
CA ASP A 106 8.05 -5.02 13.33
C ASP A 106 6.90 -4.81 12.31
N PRO A 107 6.38 -5.88 11.70
CA PRO A 107 5.16 -5.79 10.90
C PRO A 107 4.02 -5.19 11.74
N CYS A 108 3.19 -4.36 11.13
CA CYS A 108 2.03 -3.79 11.81
C CYS A 108 1.05 -4.91 12.18
N ASP A 109 0.74 -5.10 13.46
CA ASP A 109 -0.18 -6.14 13.95
C ASP A 109 -1.59 -5.97 13.40
N TYR A 110 -1.97 -4.74 13.04
CA TYR A 110 -3.33 -4.45 12.56
C TYR A 110 -3.54 -4.85 11.10
N CYS A 111 -2.63 -4.53 10.20
CA CYS A 111 -2.72 -4.93 8.78
C CYS A 111 -1.79 -6.09 8.41
N GLU A 112 -1.09 -6.67 9.39
CA GLU A 112 -0.15 -7.79 9.19
C GLU A 112 0.89 -7.51 8.09
N GLY A 113 1.31 -6.25 7.97
CA GLY A 113 2.27 -5.81 6.98
C GLY A 113 1.70 -5.51 5.58
N LYS A 114 0.39 -5.64 5.37
CA LYS A 114 -0.25 -5.38 4.06
C LYS A 114 -0.28 -3.90 3.68
N GLY A 115 -0.21 -2.98 4.67
CA GLY A 115 -0.30 -1.53 4.46
C GLY A 115 -1.72 -0.99 4.29
N TYR A 116 -2.73 -1.84 4.17
CA TYR A 116 -4.15 -1.50 4.04
C TYR A 116 -5.02 -2.58 4.68
N ILE A 117 -6.27 -2.21 4.98
CA ILE A 117 -7.34 -3.11 5.43
C ILE A 117 -8.59 -2.85 4.59
N LYS A 118 -9.51 -3.80 4.58
CA LYS A 118 -10.80 -3.64 3.89
C LYS A 118 -11.57 -2.44 4.45
N SER A 119 -12.31 -1.75 3.57
CA SER A 119 -13.20 -0.67 3.99
C SER A 119 -14.36 -1.22 4.84
N PRO A 120 -14.94 -0.40 5.73
CA PRO A 120 -16.13 -0.81 6.49
C PRO A 120 -17.27 -1.26 5.59
N SER A 121 -17.54 -0.56 4.50
CA SER A 121 -18.57 -0.94 3.53
C SER A 121 -18.33 -2.34 2.91
N THR A 122 -17.09 -2.67 2.59
CA THR A 122 -16.74 -4.01 2.10
C THR A 122 -17.12 -5.10 3.11
N ILE A 123 -16.82 -4.86 4.39
CA ILE A 123 -17.15 -5.81 5.47
C ILE A 123 -18.67 -5.91 5.67
N CYS A 124 -19.40 -4.77 5.62
CA CYS A 124 -20.86 -4.79 5.69
C CYS A 124 -21.46 -5.66 4.57
N TYR A 125 -21.02 -5.50 3.33
CA TYR A 125 -21.50 -6.34 2.24
C TYR A 125 -21.07 -7.81 2.35
N GLU A 126 -19.93 -8.11 2.95
CA GLU A 126 -19.55 -9.50 3.27
C GLU A 126 -20.50 -10.12 4.30
N ILE A 127 -20.85 -9.38 5.36
CA ILE A 127 -21.78 -9.82 6.39
C ILE A 127 -23.17 -10.04 5.77
N ILE A 128 -23.70 -9.10 5.00
CA ILE A 128 -25.00 -9.20 4.33
C ILE A 128 -25.05 -10.46 3.45
N ARG A 129 -24.04 -10.71 2.61
CA ARG A 129 -23.98 -11.90 1.77
C ARG A 129 -23.93 -13.18 2.59
N GLU A 130 -23.22 -13.17 3.72
CA GLU A 130 -23.14 -14.33 4.58
C GLU A 130 -24.49 -14.61 5.28
N ILE A 131 -25.22 -13.57 5.69
CA ILE A 131 -26.58 -13.70 6.24
C ILE A 131 -27.52 -14.28 5.17
N GLN A 132 -27.48 -13.76 3.93
CA GLN A 132 -28.28 -14.26 2.81
C GLN A 132 -28.00 -15.75 2.53
N ARG A 133 -26.73 -16.12 2.52
CA ARG A 133 -26.32 -17.51 2.31
C ARG A 133 -26.90 -18.43 3.39
N ARG A 134 -26.77 -18.03 4.65
CA ARG A 134 -27.30 -18.80 5.79
C ARG A 134 -28.84 -18.83 5.82
N GLY A 135 -29.49 -17.77 5.42
CA GLY A 135 -30.95 -17.74 5.31
C GLY A 135 -31.51 -18.72 4.28
N ASN A 136 -30.75 -18.99 3.21
CA ASN A 136 -31.14 -19.94 2.17
C ASN A 136 -30.83 -21.41 2.53
N ASP A 137 -29.83 -21.63 3.40
CA ASP A 137 -29.53 -22.96 3.91
C ASP A 137 -30.61 -23.30 4.96
N ASN A 138 -31.46 -24.29 4.76
CA ASN A 138 -32.55 -24.75 5.66
C ASN A 138 -32.09 -24.96 7.13
N ILE A 139 -31.55 -23.87 7.73
CA ILE A 139 -31.05 -23.86 9.10
C ILE A 139 -32.26 -23.87 10.03
N THR A 140 -32.32 -24.81 10.92
CA THR A 140 -33.36 -24.97 11.94
C THR A 140 -33.41 -23.85 12.98
N SER A 141 -32.31 -23.07 13.11
CA SER A 141 -32.21 -21.95 14.04
C SER A 141 -32.60 -20.64 13.38
N LYS A 142 -33.56 -19.93 13.97
CA LYS A 142 -34.10 -18.64 13.48
C LYS A 142 -33.36 -17.42 14.04
N LYS A 143 -32.33 -17.62 14.86
CA LYS A 143 -31.60 -16.53 15.50
C LYS A 143 -30.14 -16.51 15.08
N LEU A 144 -29.69 -15.36 14.61
CA LEU A 144 -28.30 -15.08 14.26
C LEU A 144 -27.73 -14.01 15.21
N GLU A 145 -26.68 -14.34 15.94
CA GLU A 145 -25.90 -13.36 16.70
C GLU A 145 -24.65 -13.00 15.89
N ILE A 146 -24.49 -11.70 15.58
CA ILE A 146 -23.39 -11.18 14.75
C ILE A 146 -22.48 -10.31 15.63
N LYS A 147 -21.25 -10.78 15.86
CA LYS A 147 -20.23 -10.03 16.60
C LYS A 147 -19.42 -9.17 15.63
N VAL A 148 -19.42 -7.85 15.83
CA VAL A 148 -18.76 -6.88 14.94
C VAL A 148 -18.06 -5.77 15.71
N HIS A 149 -17.15 -5.07 15.03
CA HIS A 149 -16.55 -3.83 15.52
C HIS A 149 -17.59 -2.68 15.47
N PRO A 150 -17.57 -1.69 16.41
CA PRO A 150 -18.51 -0.56 16.42
C PRO A 150 -18.69 0.14 15.07
N ILE A 151 -17.60 0.45 14.38
CA ILE A 151 -17.62 1.13 13.05
C ILE A 151 -18.45 0.34 12.02
N ILE A 152 -18.40 -0.99 12.07
CA ILE A 152 -19.18 -1.85 11.15
C ILE A 152 -20.65 -1.85 11.57
N TYR A 153 -20.92 -1.88 12.88
CA TYR A 153 -22.28 -1.79 13.39
C TYR A 153 -22.96 -0.48 12.98
N ASP A 154 -22.28 0.66 13.22
CA ASP A 154 -22.82 1.98 12.90
C ASP A 154 -23.16 2.08 11.41
N MET A 155 -22.25 1.63 10.53
CA MET A 155 -22.48 1.65 9.09
C MET A 155 -23.62 0.73 8.63
N LEU A 156 -23.76 -0.47 9.22
CA LEU A 156 -24.87 -1.38 8.90
C LEU A 156 -26.22 -0.76 9.27
N PHE A 157 -26.28 -0.02 10.38
CA PHE A 157 -27.52 0.62 10.83
C PHE A 157 -27.83 1.93 10.10
N GLU A 158 -26.83 2.72 9.72
CA GLU A 158 -27.03 4.00 9.03
C GLU A 158 -27.36 3.81 7.53
N GLU A 159 -26.66 2.88 6.86
CA GLU A 159 -26.77 2.74 5.41
C GLU A 159 -27.62 1.54 4.96
N GLU A 160 -27.65 0.46 5.73
CA GLU A 160 -28.23 -0.83 5.29
C GLU A 160 -29.35 -1.37 6.20
N SER A 161 -29.89 -0.57 7.10
CA SER A 161 -30.96 -1.00 8.04
C SER A 161 -32.18 -1.57 7.30
N GLY A 162 -32.60 -0.94 6.23
CA GLY A 162 -33.75 -1.40 5.43
C GLY A 162 -33.54 -2.78 4.80
N LEU A 163 -32.31 -3.06 4.35
CA LEU A 163 -31.94 -4.35 3.78
C LEU A 163 -31.93 -5.45 4.85
N LEU A 164 -31.43 -5.14 6.06
CA LEU A 164 -31.41 -6.08 7.17
C LEU A 164 -32.83 -6.47 7.59
N GLU A 165 -33.74 -5.50 7.73
CA GLU A 165 -35.16 -5.76 8.03
C GLU A 165 -35.86 -6.60 6.96
N GLU A 166 -35.56 -6.34 5.69
CA GLU A 166 -36.12 -7.13 4.59
C GLU A 166 -35.63 -8.58 4.67
N MET A 167 -34.35 -8.79 4.95
CA MET A 167 -33.76 -10.13 5.10
C MET A 167 -34.34 -10.88 6.31
N GLU A 168 -34.57 -10.21 7.43
CA GLU A 168 -35.25 -10.83 8.58
C GLU A 168 -36.65 -11.33 8.21
N LYS A 169 -37.41 -10.49 7.49
CA LYS A 169 -38.79 -10.82 7.05
C LYS A 169 -38.80 -11.96 6.04
N GLN A 170 -37.93 -11.89 5.02
CA GLN A 170 -37.93 -12.88 3.93
C GLN A 170 -37.49 -14.27 4.41
N ASN A 171 -36.52 -14.34 5.31
CA ASN A 171 -35.94 -15.60 5.79
C ASN A 171 -36.49 -16.04 7.14
N ASN A 172 -37.42 -15.27 7.74
CA ASN A 172 -37.94 -15.50 9.10
C ASN A 172 -36.81 -15.67 10.14
N LEU A 173 -35.82 -14.79 10.07
CA LEU A 173 -34.64 -14.72 10.93
C LEU A 173 -34.78 -13.59 11.95
N GLU A 174 -34.19 -13.76 13.10
CA GLU A 174 -33.96 -12.70 14.11
C GLU A 174 -32.46 -12.41 14.15
N ILE A 175 -32.05 -11.19 13.78
CA ILE A 175 -30.65 -10.79 13.73
C ILE A 175 -30.34 -9.91 14.94
N THR A 176 -29.37 -10.33 15.74
CA THR A 176 -28.88 -9.56 16.89
C THR A 176 -27.41 -9.24 16.73
N PHE A 177 -27.02 -8.02 17.13
CA PHE A 177 -25.64 -7.58 17.04
C PHE A 177 -25.00 -7.48 18.42
N ASN A 178 -23.78 -8.03 18.51
CA ASN A 178 -22.91 -7.92 19.67
C ASN A 178 -21.70 -7.06 19.29
N VAL A 179 -21.66 -5.83 19.80
CA VAL A 179 -20.65 -4.83 19.45
C VAL A 179 -19.42 -4.99 20.33
N ASN A 180 -18.27 -5.31 19.74
CA ASN A 180 -17.02 -5.48 20.47
C ASN A 180 -15.91 -4.54 19.94
N PRO A 181 -15.54 -3.48 20.68
CA PRO A 181 -14.51 -2.52 20.28
C PRO A 181 -13.08 -3.11 20.24
N LYS A 182 -12.88 -4.29 20.83
CA LYS A 182 -11.58 -5.00 20.78
C LYS A 182 -11.44 -5.90 19.54
N LEU A 183 -12.52 -6.09 18.80
CA LEU A 183 -12.50 -6.89 17.58
C LEU A 183 -11.78 -6.13 16.48
N HIS A 184 -10.96 -6.82 15.69
CA HIS A 184 -10.38 -6.23 14.49
C HIS A 184 -11.47 -5.83 13.49
N ARG A 185 -11.36 -4.67 12.84
CA ARG A 185 -12.38 -4.14 11.92
C ARG A 185 -12.76 -5.06 10.78
N GLU A 186 -11.84 -5.90 10.30
CA GLU A 186 -12.12 -6.88 9.25
C GLU A 186 -12.72 -8.18 9.76
N LYS A 187 -12.74 -8.41 11.09
CA LYS A 187 -13.23 -9.66 11.66
C LYS A 187 -14.68 -9.50 12.11
N TYR A 188 -15.48 -10.50 11.78
CA TYR A 188 -16.82 -10.68 12.29
C TYR A 188 -17.08 -12.16 12.54
N TYR A 189 -18.04 -12.44 13.43
CA TYR A 189 -18.46 -13.80 13.71
C TYR A 189 -19.98 -13.85 13.65
N ILE A 190 -20.52 -14.89 13.02
CA ILE A 190 -21.95 -15.14 12.94
C ILE A 190 -22.21 -16.50 13.59
N GLU A 191 -22.88 -16.46 14.72
CA GLU A 191 -23.26 -17.64 15.49
C GLU A 191 -24.78 -17.86 15.35
N THR A 192 -25.18 -19.13 15.26
CA THR A 192 -26.58 -19.54 15.25
C THR A 192 -26.93 -20.05 16.64
N SER A 193 -27.95 -19.50 17.29
CA SER A 193 -28.41 -19.98 18.60
C SER A 193 -29.79 -20.64 18.52
#